data_5e1b6db52af4506ec43a5069f2a348da
#
_entry.id   5e1b6db52af4506ec43a5069f2a348da
#
_cell.length_a   1.000
_cell.length_b   1.000
_cell.length_c   1.000
_cell.angle_alpha   90.00
_cell.angle_beta   90.00
_cell.angle_gamma   90.00
#
_symmetry.space_group_name_H-M   'P 1'
#
loop_
_entity.id
_entity.type
_entity.pdbx_description
1 polymer ?
#
loop_
_entity_poly.entity_id
_entity_poly.type
_entity_poly.pdbx_seq_one_letter_code
_entity_poly.pdbx_strand_id
1 'polypeptide(L)'
;MLANYHRLKSGVIKQTEVIPFEYNKKYIQDTYDTYGDGRIQMAWLRIGHILGNIGGFDTLLDVGYGNGDFLKAAVKVAQCYGYEINGYEIPEGCTFADDWQEQDVDVMTFFDVLEHIPDLTFMRHLRAKYVVISVPDCLYHSDQWFENWKHRKPNEHIWHFNEDSLTRFMEENGYICMELNNVEDCIRIHHEKNILTGIFKKLTI
;
A
#
# COMPACT_ATOMS: atom_id res chain seq x y z
N MET A 1 20.84 -14.69 3.70
CA MET A 1 19.45 -14.30 4.01
C MET A 1 18.98 -15.07 5.22
N LEU A 2 18.18 -14.45 6.10
CA LEU A 2 17.65 -15.09 7.29
C LEU A 2 16.82 -16.34 6.94
N ALA A 3 16.84 -17.36 7.82
CA ALA A 3 16.28 -18.68 7.53
C ALA A 3 14.80 -18.67 7.09
N ASN A 4 13.99 -17.75 7.63
CA ASN A 4 12.54 -17.67 7.36
C ASN A 4 12.20 -16.68 6.24
N TYR A 5 13.17 -16.29 5.40
CA TYR A 5 12.96 -15.36 4.30
C TYR A 5 13.56 -15.90 3.01
N HIS A 6 12.86 -15.70 1.93
CA HIS A 6 13.28 -16.09 0.59
C HIS A 6 13.21 -14.90 -0.38
N ARG A 7 14.23 -14.74 -1.23
CA ARG A 7 14.23 -13.74 -2.30
C ARG A 7 13.71 -14.37 -3.58
N LEU A 8 12.62 -13.83 -4.11
CA LEU A 8 12.01 -14.24 -5.36
C LEU A 8 12.88 -13.78 -6.57
N LYS A 9 12.56 -14.27 -7.78
CA LYS A 9 13.24 -13.84 -9.02
C LYS A 9 13.06 -12.35 -9.31
N SER A 10 11.91 -11.78 -8.98
CA SER A 10 11.66 -10.33 -9.05
C SER A 10 12.55 -9.51 -8.11
N GLY A 11 13.18 -10.13 -7.12
CA GLY A 11 13.98 -9.46 -6.08
C GLY A 11 13.21 -9.21 -4.79
N VAL A 12 11.90 -9.39 -4.79
CA VAL A 12 11.04 -9.28 -3.59
C VAL A 12 11.49 -10.28 -2.54
N ILE A 13 11.56 -9.84 -1.29
CA ILE A 13 11.85 -10.72 -0.14
C ILE A 13 10.53 -11.10 0.51
N LYS A 14 10.27 -12.39 0.65
CA LYS A 14 9.06 -12.94 1.28
C LYS A 14 9.41 -13.72 2.53
N GLN A 15 8.65 -13.54 3.61
CA GLN A 15 8.67 -14.42 4.76
C GLN A 15 7.99 -15.75 4.40
N THR A 16 8.66 -16.88 4.66
CA THR A 16 8.17 -18.22 4.25
C THR A 16 7.29 -18.89 5.29
N GLU A 17 7.59 -18.68 6.57
CA GLU A 17 6.80 -19.20 7.68
C GLU A 17 6.14 -18.03 8.39
N VAL A 18 4.82 -17.93 8.29
CA VAL A 18 4.02 -16.83 8.83
C VAL A 18 3.06 -17.38 9.87
N ILE A 19 3.15 -16.86 11.09
CA ILE A 19 2.13 -17.06 12.13
C ILE A 19 1.07 -15.98 11.91
N PRO A 20 -0.23 -16.32 11.85
CA PRO A 20 -1.28 -15.32 11.65
C PRO A 20 -1.17 -14.18 12.68
N PHE A 21 -1.14 -12.94 12.18
CA PHE A 21 -1.11 -11.75 13.01
C PHE A 21 -2.55 -11.22 13.17
N GLU A 22 -2.98 -11.00 14.42
CA GLU A 22 -4.31 -10.45 14.70
C GLU A 22 -4.25 -8.94 14.79
N TYR A 23 -4.85 -8.26 13.81
CA TYR A 23 -5.08 -6.82 13.84
C TYR A 23 -6.28 -6.54 14.76
N ASN A 24 -6.05 -5.95 15.92
CA ASN A 24 -7.15 -5.52 16.79
C ASN A 24 -7.28 -3.99 16.81
N LYS A 25 -8.46 -3.51 17.21
CA LYS A 25 -8.76 -2.06 17.25
C LYS A 25 -7.74 -1.25 18.06
N LYS A 26 -7.16 -1.83 19.11
CA LYS A 26 -6.18 -1.15 19.96
C LYS A 26 -4.86 -0.93 19.21
N TYR A 27 -4.36 -1.96 18.49
CA TYR A 27 -3.14 -1.85 17.69
C TYR A 27 -3.22 -0.70 16.68
N ILE A 28 -4.35 -0.62 16.00
CA ILE A 28 -4.58 0.39 14.97
C ILE A 28 -4.71 1.78 15.60
N GLN A 29 -5.42 1.91 16.71
CA GLN A 29 -5.60 3.16 17.42
C GLN A 29 -4.25 3.71 17.91
N ASP A 30 -3.41 2.87 18.52
CA ASP A 30 -2.06 3.22 18.98
C ASP A 30 -1.16 3.65 17.80
N THR A 31 -1.33 3.05 16.61
CA THR A 31 -0.57 3.40 15.40
C THR A 31 -1.01 4.76 14.83
N TYR A 32 -2.31 5.01 14.72
CA TYR A 32 -2.83 6.26 14.15
C TYR A 32 -2.67 7.47 15.07
N ASP A 33 -2.77 7.30 16.38
CA ASP A 33 -2.60 8.40 17.34
C ASP A 33 -1.18 9.02 17.30
N THR A 34 -0.21 8.27 16.78
CA THR A 34 1.18 8.73 16.64
C THR A 34 1.36 9.80 15.55
N TYR A 35 0.47 9.87 14.57
CA TYR A 35 0.65 10.76 13.40
C TYR A 35 -0.01 12.14 13.53
N GLY A 36 -0.86 12.37 14.52
CA GLY A 36 -1.48 13.69 14.78
C GLY A 36 -2.10 14.33 13.51
N ASP A 37 -1.87 15.64 13.32
CA ASP A 37 -2.38 16.39 12.15
C ASP A 37 -1.74 15.99 10.81
N GLY A 38 -0.59 15.31 10.85
CA GLY A 38 0.09 14.80 9.65
C GLY A 38 -0.76 13.84 8.80
N ARG A 39 -1.77 13.20 9.41
CA ARG A 39 -2.69 12.28 8.71
C ARG A 39 -3.50 12.97 7.61
N ILE A 40 -4.01 14.17 7.90
CA ILE A 40 -4.79 14.95 6.92
C ILE A 40 -3.87 15.44 5.80
N GLN A 41 -2.67 15.90 6.16
CA GLN A 41 -1.66 16.31 5.20
C GLN A 41 -1.25 15.16 4.28
N MET A 42 -1.07 13.94 4.83
CA MET A 42 -0.78 12.73 4.07
C MET A 42 -1.91 12.38 3.10
N ALA A 43 -3.17 12.46 3.53
CA ALA A 43 -4.31 12.20 2.67
C ALA A 43 -4.32 13.14 1.43
N TRP A 44 -4.10 14.43 1.64
CA TRP A 44 -4.05 15.40 0.54
C TRP A 44 -2.79 15.27 -0.33
N LEU A 45 -1.65 14.90 0.26
CA LEU A 45 -0.43 14.60 -0.50
C LEU A 45 -0.69 13.44 -1.47
N ARG A 46 -1.27 12.33 -0.99
CA ARG A 46 -1.61 11.16 -1.80
C ARG A 46 -2.56 11.51 -2.95
N ILE A 47 -3.63 12.26 -2.66
CA ILE A 47 -4.56 12.72 -3.70
C ILE A 47 -3.86 13.61 -4.73
N GLY A 48 -3.08 14.59 -4.28
CA GLY A 48 -2.33 15.48 -5.17
C GLY A 48 -1.32 14.72 -6.03
N HIS A 49 -0.66 13.72 -5.45
CA HIS A 49 0.28 12.86 -6.17
C HIS A 49 -0.42 12.03 -7.25
N ILE A 50 -1.59 11.42 -6.94
CA ILE A 50 -2.39 10.68 -7.90
C ILE A 50 -2.86 11.60 -9.04
N LEU A 51 -3.51 12.71 -8.72
CA LEU A 51 -4.03 13.66 -9.71
C LEU A 51 -2.93 14.25 -10.59
N GLY A 52 -1.75 14.51 -10.02
CA GLY A 52 -0.61 15.07 -10.76
C GLY A 52 -0.03 14.09 -11.80
N ASN A 53 -0.14 12.78 -11.57
CA ASN A 53 0.44 11.75 -12.44
C ASN A 53 -0.54 11.15 -13.43
N ILE A 54 -1.82 10.99 -13.08
CA ILE A 54 -2.81 10.34 -13.95
C ILE A 54 -3.93 11.26 -14.42
N GLY A 55 -4.00 12.49 -13.89
CA GLY A 55 -5.11 13.40 -14.14
C GLY A 55 -6.34 13.06 -13.30
N GLY A 56 -7.54 13.47 -13.77
CA GLY A 56 -8.80 13.16 -13.11
C GLY A 56 -9.20 11.69 -13.23
N PHE A 57 -9.97 11.21 -12.25
CA PHE A 57 -10.57 9.88 -12.22
C PHE A 57 -11.95 9.97 -11.58
N ASP A 58 -12.86 9.06 -11.94
CA ASP A 58 -14.24 9.08 -11.47
C ASP A 58 -14.47 8.20 -10.25
N THR A 59 -13.73 7.08 -10.16
CA THR A 59 -13.92 6.06 -9.13
C THR A 59 -12.60 5.67 -8.46
N LEU A 60 -12.64 5.49 -7.13
CA LEU A 60 -11.50 5.07 -6.31
C LEU A 60 -11.91 4.03 -5.29
N LEU A 61 -11.11 2.98 -5.13
CA LEU A 61 -11.22 2.02 -4.03
C LEU A 61 -9.96 2.05 -3.17
N ASP A 62 -10.11 2.26 -1.87
CA ASP A 62 -9.01 2.17 -0.89
C ASP A 62 -9.09 0.86 -0.12
N VAL A 63 -8.10 0.00 -0.33
CA VAL A 63 -7.99 -1.31 0.35
C VAL A 63 -7.16 -1.12 1.61
N GLY A 64 -7.74 -1.46 2.77
CA GLY A 64 -7.16 -1.22 4.08
C GLY A 64 -7.27 0.25 4.50
N TYR A 65 -8.45 0.85 4.36
CA TYR A 65 -8.64 2.29 4.62
C TYR A 65 -8.41 2.73 6.08
N GLY A 66 -8.24 1.79 7.01
CA GLY A 66 -7.97 2.08 8.42
C GLY A 66 -9.01 3.01 9.05
N ASN A 67 -8.58 4.17 9.56
CA ASN A 67 -9.48 5.18 10.14
C ASN A 67 -10.24 6.04 9.10
N GLY A 68 -9.99 5.80 7.81
CA GLY A 68 -10.68 6.45 6.69
C GLY A 68 -10.23 7.87 6.38
N ASP A 69 -9.13 8.38 6.93
CA ASP A 69 -8.72 9.77 6.70
C ASP A 69 -8.42 10.05 5.22
N PHE A 70 -7.85 9.08 4.49
CA PHE A 70 -7.66 9.19 3.05
C PHE A 70 -8.99 9.24 2.29
N LEU A 71 -9.93 8.35 2.61
CA LEU A 71 -11.25 8.32 1.97
C LEU A 71 -12.05 9.60 2.24
N LYS A 72 -11.98 10.19 3.45
CA LYS A 72 -12.62 11.48 3.78
C LYS A 72 -12.14 12.63 2.90
N ALA A 73 -10.90 12.56 2.45
CA ALA A 73 -10.37 13.53 1.48
C ALA A 73 -10.74 13.14 0.04
N ALA A 74 -10.62 11.85 -0.31
CA ALA A 74 -10.87 11.33 -1.66
C ALA A 74 -12.31 11.54 -2.17
N VAL A 75 -13.32 11.51 -1.28
CA VAL A 75 -14.73 11.77 -1.66
C VAL A 75 -14.96 13.19 -2.23
N LYS A 76 -14.00 14.11 -2.07
CA LYS A 76 -14.09 15.45 -2.66
C LYS A 76 -13.76 15.47 -4.14
N VAL A 77 -13.13 14.41 -4.65
CA VAL A 77 -12.62 14.34 -6.03
C VAL A 77 -13.13 13.14 -6.83
N ALA A 78 -13.68 12.11 -6.18
CA ALA A 78 -14.16 10.90 -6.84
C ALA A 78 -15.28 10.21 -6.05
N GLN A 79 -15.99 9.28 -6.69
CA GLN A 79 -16.83 8.30 -6.01
C GLN A 79 -15.92 7.27 -5.34
N CYS A 80 -16.07 7.09 -4.02
CA CYS A 80 -15.16 6.29 -3.22
C CYS A 80 -15.79 5.00 -2.70
N TYR A 81 -14.98 3.95 -2.78
CA TYR A 81 -15.21 2.65 -2.16
C TYR A 81 -14.09 2.38 -1.15
N GLY A 82 -14.35 1.53 -0.17
CA GLY A 82 -13.34 1.13 0.80
C GLY A 82 -13.52 -0.30 1.27
N TYR A 83 -12.42 -0.96 1.56
CA TYR A 83 -12.39 -2.28 2.20
C TYR A 83 -11.48 -2.24 3.42
N GLU A 84 -11.96 -2.75 4.56
CA GLU A 84 -11.21 -2.82 5.81
C GLU A 84 -11.62 -4.03 6.63
N ILE A 85 -10.63 -4.83 7.08
CA ILE A 85 -10.88 -6.08 7.83
C ILE A 85 -11.16 -5.83 9.33
N ASN A 86 -10.78 -4.67 9.86
CA ASN A 86 -10.80 -4.39 11.30
C ASN A 86 -12.12 -3.82 11.83
N GLY A 87 -13.16 -3.75 10.97
CA GLY A 87 -14.50 -3.32 11.35
C GLY A 87 -14.60 -1.84 11.71
N TYR A 88 -13.71 -0.99 11.18
CA TYR A 88 -13.94 0.46 11.19
C TYR A 88 -15.13 0.81 10.31
N GLU A 89 -15.92 1.77 10.76
CA GLU A 89 -17.03 2.29 9.95
C GLU A 89 -16.49 2.97 8.69
N ILE A 90 -17.12 2.67 7.56
CA ILE A 90 -16.79 3.35 6.30
C ILE A 90 -17.11 4.85 6.42
N PRO A 91 -16.25 5.77 5.98
CA PRO A 91 -16.52 7.20 6.01
C PRO A 91 -17.78 7.59 5.24
N GLU A 92 -18.45 8.66 5.70
CA GLU A 92 -19.63 9.22 5.03
C GLU A 92 -19.31 9.55 3.56
N GLY A 93 -20.23 9.20 2.67
CA GLY A 93 -20.08 9.40 1.22
C GLY A 93 -19.27 8.30 0.51
N CYS A 94 -18.79 7.29 1.25
CA CYS A 94 -18.11 6.12 0.68
C CYS A 94 -19.00 4.88 0.75
N THR A 95 -18.72 3.89 -0.10
CA THR A 95 -19.41 2.59 -0.13
C THR A 95 -18.44 1.48 0.29
N PHE A 96 -18.84 0.61 1.21
CA PHE A 96 -18.05 -0.55 1.57
C PHE A 96 -18.07 -1.60 0.45
N ALA A 97 -16.92 -2.15 0.10
CA ALA A 97 -16.73 -3.10 -0.99
C ALA A 97 -16.29 -4.46 -0.46
N ASP A 98 -17.23 -5.36 -0.10
CA ASP A 98 -16.94 -6.71 0.35
C ASP A 98 -16.12 -7.50 -0.68
N ASP A 99 -16.52 -7.43 -1.96
CA ASP A 99 -15.84 -8.08 -3.08
C ASP A 99 -14.83 -7.13 -3.76
N TRP A 100 -13.96 -6.50 -2.97
CA TRP A 100 -13.04 -5.47 -3.45
C TRP A 100 -12.13 -5.90 -4.62
N GLN A 101 -11.78 -7.19 -4.71
CA GLN A 101 -10.94 -7.72 -5.80
C GLN A 101 -11.64 -7.71 -7.17
N GLU A 102 -12.97 -7.78 -7.16
CA GLU A 102 -13.81 -7.77 -8.37
C GLU A 102 -14.32 -6.37 -8.73
N GLN A 103 -14.02 -5.36 -7.89
CA GLN A 103 -14.50 -4.00 -8.09
C GLN A 103 -13.84 -3.36 -9.31
N ASP A 104 -14.66 -2.87 -10.23
CA ASP A 104 -14.21 -2.13 -11.41
C ASP A 104 -14.11 -0.64 -11.07
N VAL A 105 -12.87 -0.13 -11.01
CA VAL A 105 -12.58 1.26 -10.62
C VAL A 105 -11.44 1.86 -11.44
N ASP A 106 -11.40 3.18 -11.53
CA ASP A 106 -10.26 3.84 -12.17
C ASP A 106 -8.98 3.68 -11.34
N VAL A 107 -9.07 3.88 -10.03
CA VAL A 107 -7.92 3.85 -9.11
C VAL A 107 -8.18 2.91 -7.95
N MET A 108 -7.24 2.01 -7.68
CA MET A 108 -7.23 1.18 -6.48
C MET A 108 -5.95 1.46 -5.68
N THR A 109 -6.09 1.69 -4.38
CA THR A 109 -4.97 2.09 -3.51
C THR A 109 -4.69 1.05 -2.44
N PHE A 110 -3.38 0.86 -2.12
CA PHE A 110 -2.85 0.01 -1.07
C PHE A 110 -1.79 0.79 -0.29
N PHE A 111 -2.21 1.56 0.70
CA PHE A 111 -1.30 2.39 1.50
C PHE A 111 -0.91 1.69 2.80
N ASP A 112 0.34 1.20 2.89
CA ASP A 112 0.83 0.39 4.02
C ASP A 112 -0.03 -0.88 4.23
N VAL A 113 -0.37 -1.59 3.14
CA VAL A 113 -1.27 -2.75 3.14
C VAL A 113 -0.70 -3.95 2.38
N LEU A 114 -0.08 -3.72 1.21
CA LEU A 114 0.31 -4.82 0.32
C LEU A 114 1.30 -5.78 0.99
N GLU A 115 2.19 -5.26 1.83
CA GLU A 115 3.18 -6.03 2.58
C GLU A 115 2.56 -6.99 3.62
N HIS A 116 1.31 -6.76 3.99
CA HIS A 116 0.59 -7.56 4.99
C HIS A 116 -0.26 -8.70 4.38
N ILE A 117 -0.59 -8.63 3.10
CA ILE A 117 -1.50 -9.60 2.45
C ILE A 117 -0.73 -10.91 2.16
N PRO A 118 -1.15 -12.07 2.71
CA PRO A 118 -0.38 -13.31 2.58
C PRO A 118 -0.21 -13.82 1.15
N ASP A 119 -1.23 -13.61 0.31
CA ASP A 119 -1.25 -14.03 -1.10
C ASP A 119 -1.51 -12.85 -2.01
N LEU A 120 -0.55 -12.54 -2.89
CA LEU A 120 -0.61 -11.43 -3.84
C LEU A 120 -1.00 -11.89 -5.26
N THR A 121 -1.45 -13.11 -5.45
CA THR A 121 -1.84 -13.63 -6.78
C THR A 121 -3.03 -12.90 -7.40
N PHE A 122 -3.86 -12.24 -6.59
CA PHE A 122 -4.98 -11.41 -7.03
C PHE A 122 -4.55 -10.20 -7.88
N MET A 123 -3.32 -9.71 -7.72
CA MET A 123 -2.86 -8.49 -8.39
C MET A 123 -3.09 -8.50 -9.90
N ARG A 124 -2.85 -9.62 -10.55
CA ARG A 124 -3.05 -9.77 -12.00
C ARG A 124 -4.51 -9.70 -12.45
N HIS A 125 -5.43 -9.97 -11.51
CA HIS A 125 -6.87 -10.06 -11.80
C HIS A 125 -7.64 -8.80 -11.44
N LEU A 126 -7.04 -7.84 -10.72
CA LEU A 126 -7.70 -6.59 -10.37
C LEU A 126 -8.25 -5.88 -11.62
N ARG A 127 -9.41 -5.28 -11.48
CA ARG A 127 -10.08 -4.54 -12.55
C ARG A 127 -9.82 -3.04 -12.52
N ALA A 128 -8.91 -2.62 -11.66
CA ALA A 128 -8.48 -1.23 -11.58
C ALA A 128 -7.61 -0.83 -12.78
N LYS A 129 -7.85 0.35 -13.33
CA LYS A 129 -7.06 0.94 -14.42
C LYS A 129 -5.70 1.40 -13.95
N TYR A 130 -5.64 1.93 -12.73
CA TYR A 130 -4.42 2.31 -12.04
C TYR A 130 -4.39 1.69 -10.63
N VAL A 131 -3.21 1.26 -10.22
CA VAL A 131 -2.95 0.78 -8.86
C VAL A 131 -1.90 1.68 -8.23
N VAL A 132 -2.19 2.18 -7.02
CA VAL A 132 -1.27 3.02 -6.23
C VAL A 132 -0.88 2.26 -4.98
N ILE A 133 0.42 2.14 -4.74
CA ILE A 133 0.96 1.33 -3.64
C ILE A 133 1.93 2.19 -2.84
N SER A 134 1.79 2.19 -1.51
CA SER A 134 2.84 2.64 -0.61
C SER A 134 3.25 1.49 0.30
N VAL A 135 4.56 1.20 0.33
CA VAL A 135 5.17 0.13 1.14
C VAL A 135 6.52 0.58 1.70
N PRO A 136 6.99 -0.01 2.81
CA PRO A 136 8.34 0.25 3.29
C PRO A 136 9.42 -0.08 2.27
N ASP A 137 10.34 0.86 2.01
CA ASP A 137 11.46 0.70 1.06
C ASP A 137 12.59 -0.13 1.68
N CYS A 138 12.68 -1.39 1.26
CA CYS A 138 13.65 -2.37 1.76
C CYS A 138 14.97 -2.30 1.00
N LEU A 139 15.87 -1.42 1.38
CA LEU A 139 17.20 -1.23 0.77
C LEU A 139 18.19 -2.34 1.09
N TYR A 140 17.80 -3.52 1.43
CA TYR A 140 18.59 -4.66 1.88
C TYR A 140 20.11 -4.58 1.62
N HIS A 141 20.88 -4.23 2.64
CA HIS A 141 22.33 -4.13 2.55
C HIS A 141 23.06 -5.41 3.00
N SER A 142 22.52 -6.07 4.05
CA SER A 142 23.05 -7.31 4.64
C SER A 142 22.00 -7.98 5.50
N ASP A 143 22.24 -9.25 5.88
CA ASP A 143 21.37 -9.97 6.83
C ASP A 143 21.27 -9.24 8.16
N GLN A 144 22.40 -8.73 8.66
CA GLN A 144 22.43 -7.98 9.91
C GLN A 144 21.63 -6.67 9.81
N TRP A 145 21.71 -5.94 8.70
CA TRP A 145 20.92 -4.74 8.48
C TRP A 145 19.44 -5.10 8.44
N PHE A 146 19.05 -6.11 7.65
CA PHE A 146 17.67 -6.54 7.51
C PHE A 146 17.09 -7.03 8.84
N GLU A 147 17.89 -7.73 9.67
CA GLU A 147 17.47 -8.17 10.99
C GLU A 147 17.10 -7.01 11.93
N ASN A 148 17.81 -5.88 11.82
CA ASN A 148 17.62 -4.70 12.67
C ASN A 148 16.75 -3.60 12.00
N TRP A 149 16.30 -3.82 10.76
CA TRP A 149 15.51 -2.83 10.05
C TRP A 149 14.12 -2.69 10.68
N LYS A 150 13.74 -1.44 11.01
CA LYS A 150 12.50 -1.13 11.75
C LYS A 150 11.22 -1.64 11.11
N HIS A 151 11.20 -1.75 9.77
CA HIS A 151 10.03 -2.25 9.04
C HIS A 151 10.07 -3.77 8.78
N ARG A 152 11.13 -4.48 9.21
CA ARG A 152 11.09 -5.93 9.28
C ARG A 152 10.28 -6.35 10.51
N LYS A 153 8.99 -6.41 10.37
CA LYS A 153 8.04 -6.82 11.40
C LYS A 153 7.61 -8.27 11.11
N PRO A 154 8.27 -9.29 11.69
CA PRO A 154 7.94 -10.69 11.42
C PRO A 154 6.47 -10.99 11.66
N ASN A 155 5.86 -11.75 10.74
CA ASN A 155 4.45 -12.13 10.70
C ASN A 155 3.46 -11.01 10.39
N GLU A 156 3.85 -9.76 10.51
CA GLU A 156 3.06 -8.59 10.15
C GLU A 156 3.40 -8.14 8.72
N HIS A 157 4.70 -7.86 8.45
CA HIS A 157 5.20 -7.56 7.11
C HIS A 157 5.75 -8.82 6.46
N ILE A 158 4.96 -9.43 5.61
CA ILE A 158 5.27 -10.71 4.93
C ILE A 158 6.15 -10.46 3.71
N TRP A 159 5.92 -9.33 3.03
CA TRP A 159 6.59 -8.96 1.79
C TRP A 159 7.43 -7.70 1.98
N HIS A 160 8.63 -7.71 1.41
CA HIS A 160 9.53 -6.56 1.47
C HIS A 160 9.98 -6.20 0.06
N PHE A 161 9.69 -4.97 -0.31
CA PHE A 161 9.94 -4.42 -1.63
C PHE A 161 11.01 -3.34 -1.57
N ASN A 162 11.74 -3.17 -2.64
CA ASN A 162 12.47 -1.97 -3.00
C ASN A 162 12.01 -1.53 -4.40
N GLU A 163 12.54 -0.42 -4.88
CA GLU A 163 12.19 0.20 -6.16
C GLU A 163 12.21 -0.82 -7.32
N ASP A 164 13.33 -1.53 -7.49
CA ASP A 164 13.49 -2.53 -8.55
C ASP A 164 12.54 -3.71 -8.42
N SER A 165 12.37 -4.22 -7.20
CA SER A 165 11.57 -5.42 -6.98
C SER A 165 10.08 -5.15 -7.05
N LEU A 166 9.61 -3.97 -6.62
CA LEU A 166 8.21 -3.57 -6.77
C LEU A 166 7.86 -3.36 -8.24
N THR A 167 8.74 -2.68 -8.99
CA THR A 167 8.55 -2.49 -10.43
C THR A 167 8.41 -3.83 -11.15
N ARG A 168 9.38 -4.76 -10.96
CA ARG A 168 9.32 -6.08 -11.59
C ARG A 168 8.12 -6.90 -11.17
N PHE A 169 7.75 -6.85 -9.88
CA PHE A 169 6.57 -7.54 -9.38
C PHE A 169 5.30 -7.03 -10.08
N MET A 170 5.16 -5.73 -10.26
CA MET A 170 4.01 -5.14 -10.94
C MET A 170 4.01 -5.45 -12.43
N GLU A 171 5.17 -5.43 -13.11
CA GLU A 171 5.31 -5.85 -14.51
C GLU A 171 4.91 -7.31 -14.72
N GLU A 172 5.36 -8.23 -13.86
CA GLU A 172 4.98 -9.65 -13.88
C GLU A 172 3.45 -9.86 -13.68
N ASN A 173 2.76 -8.88 -13.09
CA ASN A 173 1.31 -8.89 -12.90
C ASN A 173 0.53 -8.08 -13.95
N GLY A 174 1.19 -7.58 -15.00
CA GLY A 174 0.55 -6.91 -16.15
C GLY A 174 0.35 -5.41 -15.98
N TYR A 175 1.24 -4.75 -15.23
CA TYR A 175 1.25 -3.30 -15.04
C TYR A 175 2.54 -2.67 -15.57
N ILE A 176 2.49 -1.39 -15.91
CA ILE A 176 3.67 -0.56 -16.15
C ILE A 176 3.80 0.47 -15.04
N CYS A 177 5.03 0.71 -14.60
CA CYS A 177 5.34 1.77 -13.66
C CYS A 177 5.22 3.12 -14.37
N MET A 178 4.41 4.03 -13.82
CA MET A 178 4.28 5.41 -14.29
C MET A 178 5.12 6.36 -13.44
N GLU A 179 5.11 6.13 -12.14
CA GLU A 179 5.86 6.93 -11.16
C GLU A 179 6.23 6.04 -9.98
N LEU A 180 7.44 6.25 -9.43
CA LEU A 180 7.92 5.54 -8.26
C LEU A 180 8.91 6.42 -7.51
N ASN A 181 8.60 6.79 -6.27
CA ASN A 181 9.40 7.70 -5.46
C ASN A 181 9.13 7.53 -3.96
N ASN A 182 9.74 8.41 -3.14
CA ASN A 182 9.54 8.44 -1.69
C ASN A 182 8.76 9.70 -1.26
N VAL A 183 7.72 10.09 -2.00
CA VAL A 183 6.99 11.34 -1.79
C VAL A 183 6.40 11.47 -0.39
N GLU A 184 5.97 10.37 0.23
CA GLU A 184 5.40 10.37 1.58
C GLU A 184 6.41 10.71 2.68
N ASP A 185 7.71 10.55 2.43
CA ASP A 185 8.76 10.83 3.41
C ASP A 185 8.81 12.31 3.81
N CYS A 186 8.32 13.22 2.97
CA CYS A 186 8.26 14.65 3.30
C CYS A 186 7.31 14.96 4.48
N ILE A 187 6.29 14.10 4.73
CA ILE A 187 5.37 14.22 5.86
C ILE A 187 5.77 13.28 6.99
N ARG A 188 6.26 12.08 6.67
CA ARG A 188 6.68 11.09 7.67
C ARG A 188 7.95 11.49 8.43
N ILE A 189 8.58 12.62 8.07
CA ILE A 189 9.76 13.24 8.73
C ILE A 189 10.89 12.24 8.96
N HIS A 190 11.44 11.70 7.88
CA HIS A 190 12.61 10.83 7.94
C HIS A 190 13.76 11.40 7.11
N HIS A 191 14.98 11.32 7.64
CA HIS A 191 16.20 11.76 6.95
C HIS A 191 16.70 10.77 5.89
N GLU A 192 16.10 9.57 5.82
CA GLU A 192 16.46 8.51 4.89
C GLU A 192 15.19 8.01 4.17
N LYS A 193 15.38 7.46 2.96
CA LYS A 193 14.32 6.77 2.21
C LYS A 193 13.64 5.73 3.08
N ASN A 194 12.34 5.83 3.25
CA ASN A 194 11.60 5.02 4.21
C ASN A 194 10.37 4.35 3.61
N ILE A 195 9.57 5.10 2.85
CA ILE A 195 8.37 4.60 2.19
C ILE A 195 8.50 4.82 0.69
N LEU A 196 8.25 3.76 -0.03
CA LEU A 196 8.20 3.74 -1.49
C LEU A 196 6.75 3.89 -1.93
N THR A 197 6.44 4.92 -2.73
CA THR A 197 5.12 5.15 -3.29
C THR A 197 5.16 5.02 -4.79
N GLY A 198 4.38 4.12 -5.35
CA GLY A 198 4.33 3.84 -6.79
C GLY A 198 2.94 3.98 -7.38
N ILE A 199 2.86 4.47 -8.62
CA ILE A 199 1.67 4.52 -9.47
C ILE A 199 1.89 3.62 -10.67
N PHE A 200 1.01 2.64 -10.85
CA PHE A 200 1.11 1.62 -11.87
C PHE A 200 -0.15 1.60 -12.72
N LYS A 201 0.01 1.56 -14.04
CA LYS A 201 -1.09 1.48 -15.01
C LYS A 201 -1.23 0.05 -15.51
N LYS A 202 -2.46 -0.47 -15.50
CA LYS A 202 -2.75 -1.80 -16.05
C LYS A 202 -2.56 -1.80 -17.57
N LEU A 203 -1.85 -2.81 -18.07
CA LEU A 203 -1.75 -3.07 -19.51
C LEU A 203 -3.09 -3.64 -19.99
N THR A 204 -3.69 -2.97 -20.97
CA THR A 204 -4.83 -3.50 -21.70
C THR A 204 -4.28 -4.49 -22.74
N ILE A 205 -4.60 -5.75 -22.61
CA ILE A 205 -4.31 -6.79 -23.62
C ILE A 205 -5.39 -6.75 -24.68
#